data_58984a1599845817f143ec1e10cd7d01
#
_entry.id   58984a1599845817f143ec1e10cd7d01
#
_cell.length_a   1.000
_cell.length_b   1.000
_cell.length_c   1.000
_cell.angle_alpha   90.00
_cell.angle_beta   90.00
_cell.angle_gamma   90.00
#
_symmetry.space_group_name_H-M   'P 1'
#
loop_
_entity.id
_entity.type
_entity.pdbx_description
1 polymer ?
#
loop_
_entity_poly.entity_id
_entity_poly.type
_entity_poly.pdbx_seq_one_letter_code
_entity_poly.pdbx_strand_id
1 'polypeptide(L)'
;MLGIERLHVAWPERQGVMPKPSLTLSQVREELGDCTRCKLHKGRKNIVFGVGVPSAWLVFVGEAPGADEDDQGEPFVGRAGQLLTRIIEAMKLRRDQVYICNIIKCRPPGNRNPEPDEIASCEPFLIGQLQAIRPRLICALGSFAAQILLRTKEPISKLRGRFHSYQGIPVLPTYHPAYLLRNPYEKKTVWEDMKLLQREYERLRLLSGS
;
A
#
# COMPACT_ATOMS: atom_id res chain seq x y z
N MET A 1 27.49 -5.36 -13.06
CA MET A 1 26.46 -6.43 -13.09
C MET A 1 26.11 -6.73 -11.64
N LEU A 2 25.06 -6.15 -11.11
CA LEU A 2 24.54 -6.47 -9.76
C LEU A 2 23.45 -7.50 -9.93
N GLY A 3 23.74 -8.71 -9.42
CA GLY A 3 22.87 -9.88 -9.53
C GLY A 3 21.51 -9.62 -8.91
N ILE A 4 20.48 -9.68 -9.73
CA ILE A 4 19.12 -9.88 -9.26
C ILE A 4 19.06 -11.36 -8.88
N GLU A 5 19.27 -11.67 -7.60
CA GLU A 5 18.96 -13.00 -7.10
C GLU A 5 17.49 -13.28 -7.42
N ARG A 6 17.29 -14.28 -8.26
CA ARG A 6 15.98 -14.84 -8.57
C ARG A 6 15.42 -15.44 -7.28
N LEU A 7 14.65 -14.65 -6.54
CA LEU A 7 13.74 -15.18 -5.54
C LEU A 7 12.60 -15.90 -6.28
N HIS A 8 12.86 -17.10 -6.74
CA HIS A 8 11.82 -18.07 -7.02
C HIS A 8 11.27 -18.54 -5.67
N VAL A 9 10.41 -17.72 -5.06
CA VAL A 9 9.55 -18.23 -4.02
C VAL A 9 8.42 -18.93 -4.74
N ALA A 10 8.54 -20.26 -4.85
CA ALA A 10 7.43 -21.08 -5.26
C ALA A 10 6.27 -20.81 -4.30
N TRP A 11 5.15 -20.39 -4.86
CA TRP A 11 3.87 -20.34 -4.19
C TRP A 11 3.62 -21.72 -3.59
N PRO A 12 3.35 -21.89 -2.28
CA PRO A 12 3.08 -23.21 -1.75
C PRO A 12 1.87 -23.78 -2.49
N GLU A 13 2.09 -24.86 -3.26
CA GLU A 13 1.01 -25.65 -3.82
C GLU A 13 0.15 -26.13 -2.66
N ARG A 14 -1.05 -25.57 -2.55
CA ARG A 14 -2.02 -25.99 -1.55
C ARG A 14 -2.55 -27.35 -1.94
N GLN A 15 -2.11 -28.36 -1.22
CA GLN A 15 -2.80 -29.65 -1.23
C GLN A 15 -4.22 -29.48 -0.67
N GLY A 16 -5.23 -29.67 -1.52
CA GLY A 16 -6.52 -30.24 -1.14
C GLY A 16 -7.58 -29.38 -0.48
N VAL A 17 -7.47 -28.05 -0.41
CA VAL A 17 -8.59 -27.17 -0.02
C VAL A 17 -8.93 -26.26 -1.19
N MET A 18 -10.14 -26.40 -1.74
CA MET A 18 -10.67 -25.43 -2.70
C MET A 18 -10.50 -24.04 -2.11
N PRO A 19 -9.78 -23.11 -2.75
CA PRO A 19 -9.67 -21.75 -2.21
C PRO A 19 -11.10 -21.19 -2.13
N LYS A 20 -11.49 -20.63 -0.96
CA LYS A 20 -12.67 -19.76 -0.89
C LYS A 20 -12.54 -18.79 -2.07
N PRO A 21 -13.62 -18.59 -2.87
CA PRO A 21 -13.58 -17.62 -3.96
C PRO A 21 -13.09 -16.30 -3.35
N SER A 22 -12.02 -15.75 -3.90
CA SER A 22 -11.49 -14.47 -3.44
C SER A 22 -12.59 -13.44 -3.61
N LEU A 23 -12.96 -12.75 -2.52
CA LEU A 23 -13.96 -11.70 -2.56
C LEU A 23 -13.56 -10.66 -3.60
N THR A 24 -14.53 -10.10 -4.30
CA THR A 24 -14.30 -8.89 -5.10
C THR A 24 -14.01 -7.70 -4.18
N LEU A 25 -13.43 -6.64 -4.72
CA LEU A 25 -13.15 -5.44 -3.95
C LEU A 25 -14.44 -4.82 -3.36
N SER A 26 -15.57 -4.89 -4.09
CA SER A 26 -16.89 -4.47 -3.61
C SER A 26 -17.35 -5.31 -2.42
N GLN A 27 -17.20 -6.62 -2.49
CA GLN A 27 -17.55 -7.50 -1.38
C GLN A 27 -16.70 -7.27 -0.14
N VAL A 28 -15.40 -6.98 -0.30
CA VAL A 28 -14.53 -6.57 0.82
C VAL A 28 -15.02 -5.25 1.43
N ARG A 29 -15.51 -4.31 0.61
CA ARG A 29 -16.08 -3.03 1.07
C ARG A 29 -17.40 -3.26 1.83
N GLU A 30 -18.25 -4.14 1.32
CA GLU A 30 -19.52 -4.53 1.95
C GLU A 30 -19.31 -5.22 3.30
N GLU A 31 -18.32 -6.15 3.36
CA GLU A 31 -17.93 -6.80 4.62
C GLU A 31 -17.37 -5.83 5.65
N LEU A 32 -16.62 -4.82 5.22
CA LEU A 32 -16.16 -3.74 6.09
C LEU A 32 -17.36 -2.98 6.67
N GLY A 33 -18.33 -2.63 5.83
CA GLY A 33 -19.55 -1.92 6.20
C GLY A 33 -19.27 -0.64 6.98
N ASP A 34 -20.12 -0.29 7.93
CA ASP A 34 -19.84 0.75 8.95
C ASP A 34 -19.12 0.11 10.15
N CYS A 35 -17.85 -0.22 9.94
CA CYS A 35 -17.03 -1.02 10.83
C CYS A 35 -16.91 -0.44 12.24
N THR A 36 -17.19 -1.26 13.25
CA THR A 36 -17.04 -0.91 14.67
C THR A 36 -16.04 -1.81 15.41
N ARG A 37 -15.18 -2.56 14.67
CA ARG A 37 -14.32 -3.62 15.22
C ARG A 37 -13.17 -3.12 16.11
N CYS A 38 -12.82 -1.84 16.05
CA CYS A 38 -11.82 -1.22 16.93
C CYS A 38 -12.26 0.15 17.41
N LYS A 39 -11.60 0.68 18.43
CA LYS A 39 -11.93 1.96 19.09
C LYS A 39 -11.94 3.19 18.15
N LEU A 40 -11.24 3.12 17.01
CA LEU A 40 -11.16 4.25 16.07
C LEU A 40 -12.51 4.61 15.43
N HIS A 41 -13.49 3.70 15.43
CA HIS A 41 -14.81 4.00 14.90
C HIS A 41 -15.51 5.17 15.61
N LYS A 42 -15.18 5.41 16.89
CA LYS A 42 -15.81 6.47 17.70
C LYS A 42 -15.36 7.88 17.31
N GLY A 43 -14.19 8.02 16.69
CA GLY A 43 -13.60 9.32 16.40
C GLY A 43 -13.44 9.64 14.91
N ARG A 44 -13.67 8.68 14.02
CA ARG A 44 -13.62 8.93 12.57
C ARG A 44 -14.84 9.69 12.10
N LYS A 45 -14.69 10.47 11.04
CA LYS A 45 -15.81 11.01 10.25
C LYS A 45 -16.22 10.04 9.15
N ASN A 46 -15.23 9.51 8.43
CA ASN A 46 -15.43 8.59 7.33
C ASN A 46 -14.49 7.37 7.43
N ILE A 47 -14.93 6.25 6.83
CA ILE A 47 -14.05 5.12 6.54
C ILE A 47 -13.32 5.43 5.23
N VAL A 48 -11.98 5.41 5.27
CA VAL A 48 -11.12 5.60 4.11
C VAL A 48 -10.71 4.23 3.57
N PHE A 49 -11.56 3.65 2.73
CA PHE A 49 -11.37 2.28 2.24
C PHE A 49 -10.16 2.15 1.32
N GLY A 50 -10.11 2.98 0.31
CA GLY A 50 -9.12 2.96 -0.77
C GLY A 50 -9.73 3.46 -2.06
N VAL A 51 -8.90 3.85 -3.04
CA VAL A 51 -9.33 4.39 -4.33
C VAL A 51 -8.41 3.92 -5.45
N GLY A 52 -8.97 3.72 -6.63
CA GLY A 52 -8.26 3.34 -7.84
C GLY A 52 -8.90 2.18 -8.59
N VAL A 53 -8.21 1.66 -9.60
CA VAL A 53 -8.74 0.57 -10.43
C VAL A 53 -8.70 -0.77 -9.70
N PRO A 54 -9.81 -1.55 -9.70
CA PRO A 54 -9.86 -2.85 -9.00
C PRO A 54 -8.85 -3.90 -9.52
N SER A 55 -8.36 -3.74 -10.74
CA SER A 55 -7.36 -4.60 -11.38
C SER A 55 -5.97 -3.94 -11.45
N ALA A 56 -5.67 -3.06 -10.51
CA ALA A 56 -4.40 -2.32 -10.48
C ALA A 56 -3.19 -3.26 -10.40
N TRP A 57 -2.22 -3.03 -11.26
CA TRP A 57 -0.94 -3.75 -11.20
C TRP A 57 -0.03 -3.25 -10.07
N LEU A 58 -0.20 -1.98 -9.68
CA LEU A 58 0.56 -1.32 -8.63
C LEU A 58 -0.39 -0.80 -7.56
N VAL A 59 -0.14 -1.20 -6.32
CA VAL A 59 -0.85 -0.71 -5.13
C VAL A 59 0.11 0.10 -4.26
N PHE A 60 -0.29 1.32 -3.92
CA PHE A 60 0.38 2.12 -2.89
C PHE A 60 -0.30 1.89 -1.54
N VAL A 61 0.48 1.54 -0.53
CA VAL A 61 -0.02 1.28 0.82
C VAL A 61 0.63 2.24 1.80
N GLY A 62 -0.17 3.11 2.39
CA GLY A 62 0.23 4.01 3.47
C GLY A 62 -0.10 3.45 4.86
N GLU A 63 0.06 4.28 5.88
CA GLU A 63 -0.17 3.93 7.29
C GLU A 63 -1.64 4.03 7.67
N ALA A 64 -2.19 5.24 7.67
CA ALA A 64 -3.52 5.58 8.15
C ALA A 64 -4.04 6.86 7.47
N PRO A 65 -5.36 7.11 7.49
CA PRO A 65 -5.93 8.40 7.08
C PRO A 65 -5.46 9.55 7.96
N GLY A 66 -5.18 10.71 7.36
CA GLY A 66 -5.02 11.99 8.03
C GLY A 66 -6.37 12.73 8.17
N ALA A 67 -6.33 14.02 8.52
CA ALA A 67 -7.53 14.82 8.71
C ALA A 67 -8.32 15.04 7.41
N ASP A 68 -7.63 15.42 6.35
CA ASP A 68 -8.25 15.69 5.04
C ASP A 68 -8.86 14.39 4.46
N GLU A 69 -8.19 13.25 4.67
CA GLU A 69 -8.66 11.94 4.24
C GLU A 69 -9.90 11.49 5.02
N ASP A 70 -9.92 11.73 6.33
CA ASP A 70 -11.05 11.43 7.19
C ASP A 70 -12.26 12.29 6.84
N ASP A 71 -12.04 13.57 6.49
CA ASP A 71 -13.09 14.50 6.07
C ASP A 71 -13.71 14.10 4.71
N GLN A 72 -12.88 13.62 3.75
CA GLN A 72 -13.33 13.34 2.38
C GLN A 72 -13.67 11.86 2.14
N GLY A 73 -13.25 10.95 3.02
CA GLY A 73 -13.41 9.50 2.84
C GLY A 73 -12.48 8.88 1.79
N GLU A 74 -11.48 9.62 1.29
CA GLU A 74 -10.53 9.16 0.28
C GLU A 74 -9.08 9.18 0.79
N PRO A 75 -8.23 8.20 0.42
CA PRO A 75 -6.84 8.16 0.84
C PRO A 75 -6.00 9.17 0.06
N PHE A 76 -5.03 9.78 0.75
CA PHE A 76 -4.04 10.65 0.13
C PHE A 76 -4.65 11.81 -0.69
N VAL A 77 -5.50 12.62 -0.08
CA VAL A 77 -6.10 13.83 -0.67
C VAL A 77 -5.47 15.12 -0.14
N GLY A 78 -4.93 15.13 1.08
CA GLY A 78 -4.23 16.27 1.66
C GLY A 78 -2.88 16.57 0.99
N ARG A 79 -2.08 17.45 1.58
CA ARG A 79 -0.78 17.89 1.04
C ARG A 79 0.17 16.73 0.69
N ALA A 80 0.21 15.69 1.55
CA ALA A 80 1.00 14.48 1.31
C ALA A 80 0.44 13.68 0.11
N GLY A 81 -0.87 13.63 -0.03
CA GLY A 81 -1.56 12.98 -1.14
C GLY A 81 -1.32 13.69 -2.48
N GLN A 82 -1.35 15.02 -2.49
CA GLN A 82 -1.00 15.82 -3.67
C GLN A 82 0.45 15.56 -4.13
N LEU A 83 1.38 15.38 -3.16
CA LEU A 83 2.75 15.01 -3.49
C LEU A 83 2.81 13.58 -4.06
N LEU A 84 2.06 12.63 -3.49
CA LEU A 84 1.96 11.26 -4.03
C LEU A 84 1.43 11.27 -5.48
N THR A 85 0.41 12.07 -5.77
CA THR A 85 -0.12 12.22 -7.14
C THR A 85 0.97 12.67 -8.10
N ARG A 86 1.76 13.70 -7.73
CA ARG A 86 2.90 14.15 -8.56
C ARG A 86 3.99 13.08 -8.72
N ILE A 87 4.23 12.26 -7.70
CA ILE A 87 5.17 11.12 -7.78
C ILE A 87 4.65 10.08 -8.79
N ILE A 88 3.37 9.74 -8.75
CA ILE A 88 2.73 8.80 -9.68
C ILE A 88 2.81 9.35 -11.13
N GLU A 89 2.50 10.62 -11.33
CA GLU A 89 2.59 11.31 -12.64
C GLU A 89 4.03 11.33 -13.19
N ALA A 90 5.02 11.54 -12.30
CA ALA A 90 6.43 11.48 -12.68
C ALA A 90 6.86 10.08 -13.15
N MET A 91 6.20 9.02 -12.67
CA MET A 91 6.34 7.65 -13.18
C MET A 91 5.55 7.40 -14.48
N LYS A 92 4.96 8.44 -15.09
CA LYS A 92 4.10 8.36 -16.28
C LYS A 92 2.86 7.50 -16.09
N LEU A 93 2.36 7.45 -14.87
CA LEU A 93 1.10 6.82 -14.50
C LEU A 93 0.10 7.88 -14.05
N ARG A 94 -1.19 7.58 -14.18
CA ARG A 94 -2.25 8.39 -13.58
C ARG A 94 -2.73 7.74 -12.28
N ARG A 95 -3.27 8.57 -11.39
CA ARG A 95 -3.82 8.10 -10.10
C ARG A 95 -4.92 7.05 -10.27
N ASP A 96 -5.71 7.13 -11.35
CA ASP A 96 -6.76 6.18 -11.71
C ASP A 96 -6.26 4.86 -12.33
N GLN A 97 -4.96 4.73 -12.59
CA GLN A 97 -4.34 3.49 -13.10
C GLN A 97 -3.71 2.62 -12.01
N VAL A 98 -3.65 3.14 -10.80
CA VAL A 98 -3.11 2.44 -9.63
C VAL A 98 -4.22 2.27 -8.58
N TYR A 99 -3.93 1.57 -7.50
CA TYR A 99 -4.79 1.55 -6.33
C TYR A 99 -4.04 2.12 -5.13
N ILE A 100 -4.72 2.92 -4.30
CA ILE A 100 -4.13 3.58 -3.15
C ILE A 100 -4.97 3.26 -1.92
N CYS A 101 -4.34 2.78 -0.87
CA CYS A 101 -4.99 2.49 0.42
C CYS A 101 -4.01 2.65 1.58
N ASN A 102 -4.48 2.35 2.79
CA ASN A 102 -3.68 2.36 4.01
C ASN A 102 -3.78 1.02 4.74
N ILE A 103 -2.87 0.75 5.68
CA ILE A 103 -2.94 -0.39 6.60
C ILE A 103 -4.28 -0.35 7.35
N ILE A 104 -4.61 0.79 7.97
CA ILE A 104 -5.90 0.97 8.64
C ILE A 104 -6.81 1.95 7.89
N LYS A 105 -8.13 1.81 8.10
CA LYS A 105 -9.16 2.54 7.33
C LYS A 105 -9.79 3.72 8.08
N CYS A 106 -9.42 3.91 9.33
CA CYS A 106 -9.93 4.98 10.20
C CYS A 106 -8.79 5.83 10.72
N ARG A 107 -9.02 7.12 10.89
CA ARG A 107 -8.03 8.08 11.40
C ARG A 107 -7.78 7.87 12.89
N PRO A 108 -6.53 7.68 13.34
CA PRO A 108 -6.19 7.72 14.76
C PRO A 108 -6.25 9.15 15.33
N PRO A 109 -6.63 9.33 16.59
CA PRO A 109 -6.65 10.64 17.26
C PRO A 109 -5.31 11.36 17.15
N GLY A 110 -5.33 12.64 16.75
CA GLY A 110 -4.11 13.44 16.60
C GLY A 110 -3.14 12.94 15.52
N ASN A 111 -3.57 12.07 14.61
CA ASN A 111 -2.72 11.39 13.63
C ASN A 111 -1.55 10.62 14.27
N ARG A 112 -1.74 10.03 15.46
CA ARG A 112 -0.75 9.14 16.06
C ARG A 112 -0.61 7.86 15.23
N ASN A 113 0.46 7.12 15.44
CA ASN A 113 0.59 5.79 14.85
C ASN A 113 -0.53 4.87 15.34
N PRO A 114 -1.02 3.96 14.48
CA PRO A 114 -1.98 2.93 14.88
C PRO A 114 -1.43 2.03 15.99
N GLU A 115 -2.30 1.61 16.89
CA GLU A 115 -1.98 0.66 17.95
C GLU A 115 -2.15 -0.80 17.46
N PRO A 116 -1.50 -1.78 18.12
CA PRO A 116 -1.53 -3.18 17.66
C PRO A 116 -2.93 -3.77 17.52
N ASP A 117 -3.86 -3.43 18.42
CA ASP A 117 -5.26 -3.88 18.38
C ASP A 117 -6.03 -3.27 17.18
N GLU A 118 -5.73 -2.01 16.84
CA GLU A 118 -6.31 -1.31 15.70
C GLU A 118 -5.83 -1.93 14.38
N ILE A 119 -4.53 -2.27 14.30
CA ILE A 119 -3.95 -2.96 13.16
C ILE A 119 -4.57 -4.35 13.01
N ALA A 120 -4.57 -5.16 14.08
CA ALA A 120 -5.09 -6.52 14.06
C ALA A 120 -6.56 -6.57 13.61
N SER A 121 -7.36 -5.59 14.01
CA SER A 121 -8.76 -5.48 13.62
C SER A 121 -8.96 -5.04 12.16
N CYS A 122 -8.02 -4.29 11.58
CA CYS A 122 -8.17 -3.65 10.26
C CYS A 122 -7.37 -4.35 9.15
N GLU A 123 -6.26 -5.00 9.47
CA GLU A 123 -5.38 -5.69 8.51
C GLU A 123 -6.10 -6.75 7.66
N PRO A 124 -7.10 -7.52 8.15
CA PRO A 124 -7.85 -8.46 7.32
C PRO A 124 -8.48 -7.80 6.08
N PHE A 125 -8.90 -6.54 6.18
CA PHE A 125 -9.46 -5.80 5.03
C PHE A 125 -8.38 -5.39 4.03
N LEU A 126 -7.17 -5.03 4.47
CA LEU A 126 -6.05 -4.83 3.54
C LEU A 126 -5.70 -6.12 2.81
N ILE A 127 -5.64 -7.24 3.53
CA ILE A 127 -5.39 -8.56 2.93
C ILE A 127 -6.47 -8.87 1.89
N GLY A 128 -7.75 -8.68 2.24
CA GLY A 128 -8.87 -8.88 1.33
C GLY A 128 -8.78 -7.99 0.08
N GLN A 129 -8.41 -6.72 0.24
CA GLN A 129 -8.18 -5.82 -0.88
C GLN A 129 -7.05 -6.31 -1.80
N LEU A 130 -5.91 -6.68 -1.24
CA LEU A 130 -4.77 -7.19 -2.03
C LEU A 130 -5.10 -8.50 -2.73
N GLN A 131 -5.88 -9.38 -2.10
CA GLN A 131 -6.35 -10.63 -2.71
C GLN A 131 -7.37 -10.39 -3.83
N ALA A 132 -8.24 -9.39 -3.69
CA ALA A 132 -9.21 -9.01 -4.72
C ALA A 132 -8.53 -8.36 -5.93
N ILE A 133 -7.60 -7.42 -5.68
CA ILE A 133 -6.90 -6.67 -6.72
C ILE A 133 -5.84 -7.54 -7.43
N ARG A 134 -5.16 -8.42 -6.70
CA ARG A 134 -4.03 -9.25 -7.19
C ARG A 134 -2.93 -8.43 -7.87
N PRO A 135 -2.41 -7.42 -7.18
CA PRO A 135 -1.41 -6.55 -7.79
C PRO A 135 -0.13 -7.32 -8.13
N ARG A 136 0.61 -6.82 -9.08
CA ARG A 136 1.94 -7.33 -9.43
C ARG A 136 3.05 -6.68 -8.61
N LEU A 137 2.76 -5.49 -8.04
CA LEU A 137 3.70 -4.70 -7.25
C LEU A 137 2.97 -3.97 -6.11
N ILE A 138 3.66 -3.83 -5.00
CA ILE A 138 3.23 -2.97 -3.88
C ILE A 138 4.33 -1.93 -3.63
N CYS A 139 3.95 -0.67 -3.45
CA CYS A 139 4.81 0.39 -2.92
C CYS A 139 4.38 0.71 -1.50
N ALA A 140 5.22 0.39 -0.52
CA ALA A 140 4.96 0.69 0.89
C ALA A 140 5.47 2.10 1.23
N LEU A 141 4.56 2.99 1.61
CA LEU A 141 4.83 4.40 1.88
C LEU A 141 5.12 4.63 3.36
N GLY A 142 6.40 4.76 3.69
CA GLY A 142 6.89 5.06 5.03
C GLY A 142 7.24 3.82 5.86
N SER A 143 7.84 4.09 7.01
CA SER A 143 8.37 3.07 7.91
C SER A 143 7.28 2.13 8.42
N PHE A 144 6.15 2.70 8.82
CA PHE A 144 5.06 1.95 9.43
C PHE A 144 4.45 0.94 8.46
N ALA A 145 4.05 1.38 7.26
CA ALA A 145 3.49 0.49 6.25
C ALA A 145 4.49 -0.60 5.86
N ALA A 146 5.77 -0.25 5.67
CA ALA A 146 6.81 -1.20 5.34
C ALA A 146 7.02 -2.25 6.44
N GLN A 147 7.09 -1.83 7.71
CA GLN A 147 7.29 -2.72 8.84
C GLN A 147 6.13 -3.70 9.04
N ILE A 148 4.90 -3.25 8.88
CA ILE A 148 3.70 -4.10 9.00
C ILE A 148 3.66 -5.12 7.86
N LEU A 149 3.80 -4.69 6.61
CA LEU A 149 3.79 -5.59 5.46
C LEU A 149 4.93 -6.62 5.52
N LEU A 150 6.13 -6.20 5.91
CA LEU A 150 7.31 -7.07 5.91
C LEU A 150 7.53 -7.81 7.23
N ARG A 151 6.66 -7.59 8.23
CA ARG A 151 6.78 -8.20 9.59
C ARG A 151 8.17 -8.00 10.21
N THR A 152 8.70 -6.79 10.11
CA THR A 152 10.03 -6.41 10.59
C THR A 152 10.00 -5.16 11.44
N LYS A 153 11.06 -4.93 12.23
CA LYS A 153 11.32 -3.68 12.97
C LYS A 153 12.44 -2.84 12.34
N GLU A 154 12.97 -3.29 11.20
CA GLU A 154 14.04 -2.58 10.51
C GLU A 154 13.61 -1.15 10.10
N PRO A 155 14.49 -0.15 10.23
CA PRO A 155 14.18 1.21 9.83
C PRO A 155 14.05 1.32 8.31
N ILE A 156 13.25 2.29 7.86
CA ILE A 156 12.97 2.51 6.43
C ILE A 156 14.26 2.74 5.61
N SER A 157 15.27 3.34 6.19
CA SER A 157 16.58 3.55 5.55
C SER A 157 17.28 2.27 5.14
N LYS A 158 17.03 1.16 5.83
CA LYS A 158 17.55 -0.17 5.49
C LYS A 158 16.62 -0.96 4.57
N LEU A 159 15.32 -0.67 4.60
CA LEU A 159 14.32 -1.38 3.81
C LEU A 159 14.18 -0.82 2.39
N ARG A 160 14.29 0.52 2.22
CA ARG A 160 14.09 1.17 0.93
C ARG A 160 15.18 0.82 -0.11
N GLY A 161 14.91 1.14 -1.36
CA GLY A 161 15.87 1.00 -2.46
C GLY A 161 16.08 -0.43 -2.95
N ARG A 162 15.30 -1.39 -2.48
CA ARG A 162 15.30 -2.79 -2.93
C ARG A 162 13.92 -3.40 -2.78
N PHE A 163 13.63 -4.41 -3.59
CA PHE A 163 12.40 -5.19 -3.45
C PHE A 163 12.50 -6.19 -2.31
N HIS A 164 11.40 -6.35 -1.61
CA HIS A 164 11.09 -7.37 -0.64
C HIS A 164 9.90 -8.19 -1.13
N SER A 165 9.39 -9.13 -0.33
CA SER A 165 8.22 -9.93 -0.68
C SER A 165 7.15 -9.86 0.40
N TYR A 166 5.90 -9.68 -0.01
CA TYR A 166 4.71 -9.83 0.83
C TYR A 166 3.77 -10.85 0.17
N GLN A 167 3.64 -12.03 0.76
CA GLN A 167 2.80 -13.12 0.22
C GLN A 167 3.08 -13.41 -1.27
N GLY A 168 4.35 -13.36 -1.68
CA GLY A 168 4.77 -13.57 -3.07
C GLY A 168 4.68 -12.35 -3.98
N ILE A 169 4.15 -11.23 -3.51
CA ILE A 169 4.09 -9.97 -4.26
C ILE A 169 5.33 -9.14 -3.95
N PRO A 170 6.08 -8.65 -4.95
CA PRO A 170 7.19 -7.74 -4.74
C PRO A 170 6.73 -6.43 -4.09
N VAL A 171 7.40 -6.05 -3.00
CA VAL A 171 7.15 -4.81 -2.25
C VAL A 171 8.37 -3.92 -2.31
N LEU A 172 8.20 -2.68 -2.72
CA LEU A 172 9.22 -1.63 -2.64
C LEU A 172 8.87 -0.64 -1.53
N PRO A 173 9.59 -0.65 -0.40
CA PRO A 173 9.48 0.40 0.61
C PRO A 173 10.13 1.70 0.14
N THR A 174 9.53 2.84 0.49
CA THR A 174 10.09 4.17 0.28
C THR A 174 9.65 5.13 1.39
N TYR A 175 10.21 6.34 1.44
CA TYR A 175 9.77 7.34 2.40
C TYR A 175 8.33 7.78 2.17
N HIS A 176 7.62 8.07 3.27
CA HIS A 176 6.26 8.58 3.20
C HIS A 176 6.23 9.99 2.59
N PRO A 177 5.26 10.35 1.74
CA PRO A 177 5.17 11.70 1.16
C PRO A 177 5.13 12.82 2.21
N ALA A 178 4.49 12.62 3.37
CA ALA A 178 4.50 13.59 4.46
C ALA A 178 5.90 13.85 5.04
N TYR A 179 6.79 12.86 5.02
CA TYR A 179 8.18 13.04 5.42
C TYR A 179 8.93 13.95 4.43
N LEU A 180 8.67 13.82 3.13
CA LEU A 180 9.28 14.62 2.08
C LEU A 180 8.85 16.10 2.12
N LEU A 181 7.67 16.41 2.65
CA LEU A 181 7.23 17.79 2.87
C LEU A 181 8.08 18.49 3.94
N ARG A 182 8.56 17.73 4.93
CA ARG A 182 9.43 18.25 6.00
C ARG A 182 10.92 18.14 5.65
N ASN A 183 11.27 17.22 4.74
CA ASN A 183 12.64 16.90 4.34
C ASN A 183 12.76 16.90 2.80
N PRO A 184 12.74 18.09 2.15
CA PRO A 184 12.69 18.19 0.69
C PRO A 184 13.89 17.58 -0.03
N TYR A 185 15.05 17.52 0.59
CA TYR A 185 16.26 16.93 0.02
C TYR A 185 16.12 15.42 -0.25
N GLU A 186 15.27 14.73 0.51
CA GLU A 186 15.00 13.30 0.33
C GLU A 186 14.13 12.97 -0.90
N LYS A 187 13.61 13.98 -1.59
CA LYS A 187 12.87 13.76 -2.85
C LYS A 187 13.75 13.09 -3.90
N LYS A 188 15.05 13.41 -3.95
CA LYS A 188 16.00 12.75 -4.85
C LYS A 188 16.11 11.25 -4.52
N THR A 189 16.20 10.92 -3.24
CA THR A 189 16.27 9.55 -2.72
C THR A 189 15.01 8.75 -3.10
N VAL A 190 13.83 9.35 -2.92
CA VAL A 190 12.56 8.72 -3.32
C VAL A 190 12.46 8.56 -4.83
N TRP A 191 12.99 9.52 -5.60
CA TRP A 191 12.99 9.41 -7.04
C TRP A 191 13.81 8.20 -7.55
N GLU A 192 14.93 7.85 -6.89
CA GLU A 192 15.65 6.60 -7.20
C GLU A 192 14.79 5.36 -6.93
N ASP A 193 14.04 5.34 -5.80
CA ASP A 193 13.09 4.26 -5.53
C ASP A 193 12.02 4.17 -6.62
N MET A 194 11.46 5.31 -7.03
CA MET A 194 10.41 5.34 -8.07
C MET A 194 10.94 4.90 -9.43
N LYS A 195 12.17 5.23 -9.80
CA LYS A 195 12.80 4.71 -11.02
C LYS A 195 12.95 3.18 -10.97
N LEU A 196 13.28 2.62 -9.80
CA LEU A 196 13.34 1.18 -9.62
C LEU A 196 11.95 0.54 -9.76
N LEU A 197 10.93 1.13 -9.12
CA LEU A 197 9.55 0.68 -9.20
C LEU A 197 9.00 0.75 -10.63
N GLN A 198 9.26 1.85 -11.34
CA GLN A 198 8.82 2.06 -12.72
C GLN A 198 9.43 1.01 -13.67
N ARG A 199 10.75 0.77 -13.58
CA ARG A 199 11.41 -0.26 -14.40
C ARG A 199 10.80 -1.63 -14.19
N GLU A 200 10.51 -2.01 -12.95
CA GLU A 200 9.90 -3.31 -12.67
C GLU A 200 8.44 -3.37 -13.17
N TYR A 201 7.70 -2.28 -13.03
CA TYR A 201 6.34 -2.17 -13.57
C TYR A 201 6.31 -2.35 -15.10
N GLU A 202 7.22 -1.68 -15.81
CA GLU A 202 7.35 -1.77 -17.27
C GLU A 202 7.79 -3.18 -17.69
N ARG A 203 8.76 -3.78 -16.99
CA ARG A 203 9.22 -5.16 -17.23
C ARG A 203 8.06 -6.17 -17.14
N LEU A 204 7.27 -6.08 -16.08
CA LEU A 204 6.12 -6.97 -15.87
C LEU A 204 5.05 -6.76 -16.95
N ARG A 205 4.82 -5.54 -17.41
CA ARG A 205 3.88 -5.26 -18.49
C ARG A 205 4.31 -5.90 -19.80
N LEU A 206 5.57 -5.82 -20.15
CA LEU A 206 6.09 -6.45 -21.37
C LEU A 206 5.91 -7.97 -21.36
N LEU A 207 6.12 -8.61 -20.20
CA LEU A 207 5.95 -10.05 -20.04
C LEU A 207 4.50 -10.54 -20.12
N SER A 208 3.52 -9.68 -19.89
CA SER A 208 2.10 -10.08 -19.92
C SER A 208 1.39 -9.65 -21.21
N GLY A 209 2.03 -8.90 -22.07
CA GLY A 209 1.53 -8.55 -23.41
C GLY A 209 2.05 -9.50 -24.51
N SER A 210 2.79 -10.53 -24.12
CA SER A 210 3.21 -11.68 -24.95
C SER A 210 2.31 -12.87 -24.64
#